data_780e3b8c1f56d2f1364490191390b6fc
#
_entry.id   780e3b8c1f56d2f1364490191390b6fc
#
_cell.length_a   1.000
_cell.length_b   1.000
_cell.length_c   1.000
_cell.angle_alpha   90.00
_cell.angle_beta   90.00
_cell.angle_gamma   90.00
#
_symmetry.space_group_name_H-M   'P 1'
#
loop_
_entity.id
_entity.type
_entity.pdbx_description
1 polymer ?
#
loop_
_entity_poly.entity_id
_entity_poly.type
_entity_poly.pdbx_seq_one_letter_code
_entity_poly.pdbx_strand_id
1 'polypeptide(L)'
;MPSVPDRAQVVIVGGGIVGVSIAYHLTRREITDVVVLEQNTLTAGTTWHAAGLVSQLKSTQSLTKLAAYSARLFEELEDETGQATGYRTPGSIQVADNEQRWEEIRRGATMADGVGVECREISIDEAAERFPHMRTDDLVGALYIPRDGQTSPVDTTMALARGAKARGATVIENVAVTQLKTKDGKIVGVVT
;
A
#
# COMPACT_ATOMS: atom_id res chain seq x y z
N MET A 1 28.51 7.94 4.68
CA MET A 1 27.48 7.01 4.18
C MET A 1 27.72 5.68 4.85
N PRO A 2 26.68 4.94 5.29
CA PRO A 2 26.90 3.58 5.77
C PRO A 2 27.53 2.74 4.65
N SER A 3 28.55 1.96 4.99
CA SER A 3 29.17 1.04 4.04
C SER A 3 28.19 -0.09 3.70
N VAL A 4 28.16 -0.55 2.45
CA VAL A 4 27.41 -1.74 2.08
C VAL A 4 28.03 -2.93 2.81
N PRO A 5 27.26 -3.72 3.57
CA PRO A 5 27.81 -4.89 4.24
C PRO A 5 28.18 -6.00 3.24
N ASP A 6 29.24 -6.74 3.52
CA ASP A 6 29.70 -7.85 2.68
C ASP A 6 28.73 -9.03 2.62
N ARG A 7 27.82 -9.14 3.59
CA ARG A 7 26.86 -10.23 3.72
C ARG A 7 25.55 -9.73 4.30
N ALA A 8 24.45 -10.36 3.90
CA ALA A 8 23.14 -10.24 4.50
C ALA A 8 22.33 -11.51 4.25
N GLN A 9 21.40 -11.84 5.13
CA GLN A 9 20.45 -12.94 4.93
C GLN A 9 19.48 -12.62 3.78
N VAL A 10 19.03 -11.36 3.70
CA VAL A 10 18.10 -10.89 2.66
C VAL A 10 18.60 -9.58 2.10
N VAL A 11 18.72 -9.51 0.78
CA VAL A 11 18.97 -8.25 0.05
C VAL A 11 17.73 -7.89 -0.76
N ILE A 12 17.22 -6.69 -0.54
CA ILE A 12 16.08 -6.13 -1.28
C ILE A 12 16.59 -5.04 -2.20
N VAL A 13 16.31 -5.16 -3.48
CA VAL A 13 16.71 -4.20 -4.52
C VAL A 13 15.53 -3.27 -4.81
N GLY A 14 15.70 -2.00 -4.47
CA GLY A 14 14.72 -0.93 -4.65
C GLY A 14 14.07 -0.45 -3.36
N GLY A 15 14.15 0.86 -3.12
CA GLY A 15 13.64 1.57 -1.93
C GLY A 15 12.27 2.23 -2.14
N GLY A 16 11.47 1.72 -3.08
CA GLY A 16 10.06 2.08 -3.21
C GLY A 16 9.20 1.40 -2.15
N ILE A 17 7.90 1.72 -2.12
CA ILE A 17 6.95 1.21 -1.11
C ILE A 17 6.94 -0.32 -1.02
N VAL A 18 7.11 -1.03 -2.13
CA VAL A 18 7.11 -2.51 -2.15
C VAL A 18 8.34 -3.06 -1.43
N GLY A 19 9.55 -2.61 -1.80
CA GLY A 19 10.79 -3.09 -1.17
C GLY A 19 10.86 -2.76 0.31
N VAL A 20 10.48 -1.54 0.68
CA VAL A 20 10.47 -1.11 2.09
C VAL A 20 9.39 -1.86 2.89
N SER A 21 8.22 -2.13 2.29
CA SER A 21 7.18 -2.96 2.93
C SER A 21 7.66 -4.39 3.17
N ILE A 22 8.41 -4.98 2.23
CA ILE A 22 9.03 -6.31 2.43
C ILE A 22 9.98 -6.27 3.64
N ALA A 23 10.88 -5.28 3.71
CA ALA A 23 11.80 -5.13 4.83
C ALA A 23 11.06 -4.97 6.16
N TYR A 24 10.01 -4.14 6.19
CA TYR A 24 9.17 -3.92 7.36
C TYR A 24 8.52 -5.23 7.85
N HIS A 25 7.94 -6.02 6.94
CA HIS A 25 7.27 -7.26 7.32
C HIS A 25 8.23 -8.39 7.69
N LEU A 26 9.42 -8.45 7.07
CA LEU A 26 10.45 -9.40 7.46
C LEU A 26 10.94 -9.12 8.89
N THR A 27 11.22 -7.85 9.20
CA THR A 27 11.68 -7.47 10.54
C THR A 27 10.60 -7.66 11.62
N ARG A 28 9.33 -7.50 11.30
CA ARG A 28 8.22 -7.89 12.20
C ARG A 28 8.15 -9.41 12.47
N ARG A 29 8.77 -10.21 11.62
CA ARG A 29 8.89 -11.67 11.75
C ARG A 29 10.27 -12.10 12.28
N GLU A 30 10.99 -11.18 12.93
CA GLU A 30 12.30 -11.41 13.54
C GLU A 30 13.42 -11.74 12.53
N ILE A 31 13.20 -11.55 11.23
CA ILE A 31 14.22 -11.62 10.20
C ILE A 31 14.84 -10.23 10.08
N THR A 32 15.92 -9.97 10.82
CA THR A 32 16.49 -8.63 10.99
C THR A 32 17.72 -8.36 10.13
N ASP A 33 18.42 -9.41 9.67
CA ASP A 33 19.57 -9.28 8.76
C ASP A 33 19.08 -9.03 7.31
N VAL A 34 18.47 -7.86 7.13
CA VAL A 34 17.84 -7.38 5.89
C VAL A 34 18.52 -6.09 5.45
N VAL A 35 18.94 -6.07 4.19
CA VAL A 35 19.54 -4.88 3.55
C VAL A 35 18.65 -4.45 2.38
N VAL A 36 18.22 -3.20 2.37
CA VAL A 36 17.57 -2.55 1.23
C VAL A 36 18.59 -1.67 0.52
N LEU A 37 18.78 -1.89 -0.78
CA LEU A 37 19.65 -1.10 -1.63
C LEU A 37 18.80 -0.29 -2.60
N GLU A 38 18.93 1.03 -2.57
CA GLU A 38 18.24 1.97 -3.46
C GLU A 38 19.27 2.77 -4.26
N GLN A 39 19.09 2.80 -5.58
CA GLN A 39 20.04 3.48 -6.48
C GLN A 39 20.05 5.02 -6.33
N ASN A 40 18.92 5.58 -5.90
CA ASN A 40 18.74 7.01 -5.65
C ASN A 40 18.37 7.22 -4.17
N THR A 41 17.43 8.13 -3.90
CA THR A 41 16.78 8.26 -2.58
C THR A 41 15.54 7.38 -2.49
N LEU A 42 15.13 7.02 -1.28
CA LEU A 42 13.87 6.31 -1.07
C LEU A 42 12.73 7.03 -1.81
N THR A 43 11.82 6.26 -2.39
CA THR A 43 10.65 6.74 -3.14
C THR A 43 10.91 7.40 -4.49
N ALA A 44 12.14 7.63 -4.91
CA ALA A 44 12.49 8.34 -6.15
C ALA A 44 11.95 7.70 -7.45
N GLY A 45 11.55 6.42 -7.40
CA GLY A 45 10.93 5.72 -8.53
C GLY A 45 9.43 5.99 -8.64
N THR A 46 8.63 4.94 -8.86
CA THR A 46 7.17 5.02 -9.10
C THR A 46 6.37 5.48 -7.87
N THR A 47 6.90 5.30 -6.66
CA THR A 47 6.16 5.55 -5.41
C THR A 47 5.66 6.98 -5.29
N TRP A 48 6.48 7.99 -5.57
CA TRP A 48 6.08 9.39 -5.42
C TRP A 48 5.05 9.86 -6.46
N HIS A 49 4.88 9.12 -7.57
CA HIS A 49 3.86 9.41 -8.58
C HIS A 49 2.47 8.86 -8.23
N ALA A 50 2.36 8.02 -7.18
CA ALA A 50 1.09 7.41 -6.82
C ALA A 50 0.11 8.45 -6.26
N ALA A 51 -1.17 8.32 -6.61
CA ALA A 51 -2.24 9.22 -6.15
C ALA A 51 -2.53 9.10 -4.65
N GLY A 52 -2.02 8.07 -3.98
CA GLY A 52 -2.22 7.85 -2.56
C GLY A 52 -3.60 7.33 -2.17
N LEU A 53 -4.42 6.88 -3.12
CA LEU A 53 -5.74 6.32 -2.83
C LEU A 53 -5.61 4.90 -2.26
N VAL A 54 -6.26 4.67 -1.12
CA VAL A 54 -6.25 3.40 -0.40
C VAL A 54 -7.67 2.84 -0.38
N SER A 55 -8.05 2.11 -1.44
CA SER A 55 -9.35 1.47 -1.54
C SER A 55 -9.29 0.01 -1.11
N GLN A 56 -10.26 -0.44 -0.30
CA GLN A 56 -10.28 -1.79 0.25
C GLN A 56 -11.00 -2.79 -0.66
N LEU A 57 -12.12 -2.41 -1.25
CA LEU A 57 -12.87 -3.27 -2.17
C LEU A 57 -12.08 -3.50 -3.47
N LYS A 58 -11.78 -4.76 -3.77
CA LYS A 58 -11.05 -5.20 -4.97
C LYS A 58 -11.86 -6.29 -5.69
N SER A 59 -11.40 -6.66 -6.89
CA SER A 59 -12.06 -7.65 -7.75
C SER A 59 -12.10 -9.07 -7.20
N THR A 60 -11.25 -9.40 -6.21
CA THR A 60 -11.21 -10.74 -5.61
C THR A 60 -11.13 -10.66 -4.09
N GLN A 61 -11.60 -11.69 -3.41
CA GLN A 61 -11.55 -11.79 -1.96
C GLN A 61 -10.12 -11.68 -1.41
N SER A 62 -9.14 -12.33 -2.06
CA SER A 62 -7.74 -12.28 -1.61
C SER A 62 -7.15 -10.88 -1.70
N LEU A 63 -7.42 -10.17 -2.78
CA LEU A 63 -6.98 -8.78 -2.94
C LEU A 63 -7.71 -7.84 -1.99
N THR A 64 -9.00 -8.06 -1.71
CA THR A 64 -9.77 -7.29 -0.73
C THR A 64 -9.20 -7.48 0.67
N LYS A 65 -8.87 -8.72 1.08
CA LYS A 65 -8.19 -9.00 2.36
C LYS A 65 -6.84 -8.30 2.47
N LEU A 66 -6.03 -8.33 1.40
CA LEU A 66 -4.73 -7.66 1.37
C LEU A 66 -4.88 -6.14 1.47
N ALA A 67 -5.83 -5.56 0.73
CA ALA A 67 -6.10 -4.13 0.76
C ALA A 67 -6.62 -3.67 2.13
N ALA A 68 -7.52 -4.43 2.75
CA ALA A 68 -8.02 -4.17 4.11
C ALA A 68 -6.90 -4.28 5.16
N TYR A 69 -5.98 -5.24 5.01
CA TYR A 69 -4.78 -5.31 5.84
C TYR A 69 -3.92 -4.05 5.69
N SER A 70 -3.67 -3.62 4.45
CA SER A 70 -2.86 -2.42 4.18
C SER A 70 -3.48 -1.16 4.77
N ALA A 71 -4.81 -1.00 4.67
CA ALA A 71 -5.52 0.13 5.24
C ALA A 71 -5.35 0.20 6.76
N ARG A 72 -5.54 -0.93 7.47
CA ARG A 72 -5.30 -1.01 8.91
C ARG A 72 -3.85 -0.71 9.29
N LEU A 73 -2.90 -1.29 8.54
CA LEU A 73 -1.48 -1.02 8.78
C LEU A 73 -1.16 0.48 8.65
N PHE A 74 -1.68 1.16 7.62
CA PHE A 74 -1.41 2.59 7.40
C PHE A 74 -2.05 3.47 8.50
N GLU A 75 -3.16 3.03 9.07
CA GLU A 75 -3.80 3.69 10.22
C GLU A 75 -2.92 3.61 11.49
N GLU A 76 -2.20 2.49 11.68
CA GLU A 76 -1.38 2.22 12.87
C GLU A 76 0.07 2.73 12.74
N LEU A 77 0.56 2.94 11.51
CA LEU A 77 1.98 3.20 11.24
C LEU A 77 2.52 4.48 11.92
N GLU A 78 1.71 5.53 12.00
CA GLU A 78 2.13 6.78 12.61
C GLU A 78 2.39 6.61 14.11
N ASP A 79 1.47 5.94 14.81
CA ASP A 79 1.62 5.64 16.23
C ASP A 79 2.81 4.70 16.50
N GLU A 80 3.00 3.70 15.65
CA GLU A 80 4.10 2.74 15.79
C GLU A 80 5.47 3.36 15.53
N THR A 81 5.57 4.24 14.55
CA THR A 81 6.88 4.70 14.04
C THR A 81 7.20 6.14 14.42
N GLY A 82 6.22 6.92 14.85
CA GLY A 82 6.34 8.36 15.05
C GLY A 82 6.61 9.14 13.75
N GLN A 83 6.27 8.54 12.59
CA GLN A 83 6.38 9.17 11.27
C GLN A 83 4.98 9.39 10.72
N ALA A 84 4.59 10.64 10.53
CA ALA A 84 3.31 10.98 9.91
C ALA A 84 3.20 10.36 8.51
N THR A 85 2.06 9.75 8.21
CA THR A 85 1.75 9.14 6.92
C THR A 85 0.79 9.97 6.08
N GLY A 86 0.12 10.94 6.72
CA GLY A 86 -0.99 11.67 6.14
C GLY A 86 -2.20 10.78 5.86
N TYR A 87 -2.28 9.60 6.47
CA TYR A 87 -3.40 8.67 6.29
C TYR A 87 -4.68 9.23 6.91
N ARG A 88 -5.75 9.18 6.14
CA ARG A 88 -7.10 9.60 6.58
C ARG A 88 -8.15 8.81 5.80
N THR A 89 -9.34 8.67 6.37
CA THR A 89 -10.42 7.85 5.86
C THR A 89 -11.67 8.69 5.52
N PRO A 90 -11.62 9.48 4.43
CA PRO A 90 -12.80 10.23 3.97
C PRO A 90 -13.90 9.30 3.43
N GLY A 91 -13.60 8.04 3.20
CA GLY A 91 -14.42 7.10 2.48
C GLY A 91 -14.29 7.24 0.97
N SER A 92 -14.94 6.34 0.25
CA SER A 92 -15.09 6.42 -1.21
C SER A 92 -16.52 6.08 -1.64
N ILE A 93 -16.91 6.59 -2.81
CA ILE A 93 -18.22 6.30 -3.42
C ILE A 93 -17.96 5.63 -4.76
N GLN A 94 -18.56 4.46 -4.98
CA GLN A 94 -18.65 3.82 -6.29
C GLN A 94 -20.06 4.03 -6.84
N VAL A 95 -20.16 4.50 -8.06
CA VAL A 95 -21.45 4.77 -8.71
C VAL A 95 -21.64 3.92 -9.95
N ALA A 96 -22.90 3.69 -10.31
CA ALA A 96 -23.29 2.97 -11.50
C ALA A 96 -24.25 3.83 -12.34
N ASP A 97 -24.01 3.88 -13.64
CA ASP A 97 -24.82 4.54 -14.65
C ASP A 97 -25.77 3.58 -15.39
N ASN A 98 -25.74 2.30 -15.05
CA ASN A 98 -26.61 1.27 -15.58
C ASN A 98 -26.78 0.09 -14.61
N GLU A 99 -27.86 -0.69 -14.79
CA GLU A 99 -28.22 -1.81 -13.93
C GLU A 99 -27.16 -2.91 -13.90
N GLN A 100 -26.50 -3.20 -15.03
CA GLN A 100 -25.46 -4.24 -15.08
C GLN A 100 -24.27 -3.86 -14.20
N ARG A 101 -23.84 -2.60 -14.24
CA ARG A 101 -22.75 -2.10 -13.40
C ARG A 101 -23.16 -2.05 -11.93
N TRP A 102 -24.41 -1.73 -11.64
CA TRP A 102 -24.93 -1.73 -10.28
C TRP A 102 -24.93 -3.14 -9.67
N GLU A 103 -25.39 -4.13 -10.42
CA GLU A 103 -25.33 -5.54 -10.03
C GLU A 103 -23.90 -6.02 -9.74
N GLU A 104 -22.93 -5.61 -10.55
CA GLU A 104 -21.51 -5.93 -10.34
C GLU A 104 -20.99 -5.32 -9.02
N ILE A 105 -21.28 -4.05 -8.75
CA ILE A 105 -20.90 -3.34 -7.53
C ILE A 105 -21.51 -4.04 -6.30
N ARG A 106 -22.79 -4.40 -6.32
CA ARG A 106 -23.47 -5.09 -5.23
C ARG A 106 -22.88 -6.47 -4.93
N ARG A 107 -22.53 -7.23 -5.96
CA ARG A 107 -21.83 -8.51 -5.79
C ARG A 107 -20.45 -8.32 -5.17
N GLY A 108 -19.74 -7.28 -5.58
CA GLY A 108 -18.49 -6.90 -4.94
C GLY A 108 -18.65 -6.56 -3.46
N ALA A 109 -19.67 -5.78 -3.12
CA ALA A 109 -19.98 -5.41 -1.73
C ALA A 109 -20.30 -6.65 -0.87
N THR A 110 -21.11 -7.58 -1.39
CA THR A 110 -21.41 -8.84 -0.69
C THR A 110 -20.15 -9.67 -0.43
N MET A 111 -19.25 -9.75 -1.40
CA MET A 111 -17.96 -10.42 -1.22
C MET A 111 -17.07 -9.72 -0.20
N ALA A 112 -17.08 -8.38 -0.17
CA ALA A 112 -16.28 -7.57 0.75
C ALA A 112 -16.77 -7.71 2.20
N ASP A 113 -18.09 -7.75 2.42
CA ASP A 113 -18.71 -7.99 3.73
C ASP A 113 -18.23 -9.32 4.32
N GLY A 114 -18.19 -10.37 3.52
CA GLY A 114 -17.66 -11.69 3.91
C GLY A 114 -16.18 -11.71 4.35
N VAL A 115 -15.45 -10.60 4.20
CA VAL A 115 -14.05 -10.42 4.67
C VAL A 115 -13.89 -9.23 5.61
N GLY A 116 -15.00 -8.67 6.10
CA GLY A 116 -15.04 -7.61 7.09
C GLY A 116 -14.73 -6.21 6.54
N VAL A 117 -14.95 -5.98 5.26
CA VAL A 117 -14.91 -4.64 4.64
C VAL A 117 -16.33 -4.10 4.55
N GLU A 118 -16.61 -3.08 5.33
CA GLU A 118 -17.91 -2.41 5.37
C GLU A 118 -18.19 -1.72 4.04
N CYS A 119 -19.34 -2.05 3.44
CA CYS A 119 -19.89 -1.39 2.26
C CYS A 119 -21.35 -1.06 2.51
N ARG A 120 -21.80 0.13 2.17
CA ARG A 120 -23.19 0.58 2.35
C ARG A 120 -23.77 1.06 1.04
N GLU A 121 -24.92 0.50 0.63
CA GLU A 121 -25.73 1.10 -0.41
C GLU A 121 -26.29 2.42 0.13
N ILE A 122 -26.14 3.49 -0.64
CA ILE A 122 -26.63 4.83 -0.31
C ILE A 122 -27.51 5.35 -1.43
N SER A 123 -28.37 6.32 -1.14
CA SER A 123 -29.16 7.00 -2.16
C SER A 123 -28.27 7.89 -3.05
N ILE A 124 -28.76 8.19 -4.25
CA ILE A 124 -28.08 9.14 -5.14
C ILE A 124 -27.98 10.52 -4.52
N ASP A 125 -29.03 10.95 -3.78
CA ASP A 125 -29.03 12.23 -3.06
C ASP A 125 -27.95 12.24 -1.96
N GLU A 126 -27.81 11.18 -1.17
CA GLU A 126 -26.72 11.06 -0.20
C GLU A 126 -25.35 11.07 -0.86
N ALA A 127 -25.21 10.43 -2.02
CA ALA A 127 -23.96 10.46 -2.78
C ALA A 127 -23.63 11.89 -3.26
N ALA A 128 -24.64 12.65 -3.72
CA ALA A 128 -24.50 14.05 -4.12
C ALA A 128 -24.12 14.95 -2.94
N GLU A 129 -24.71 14.74 -1.77
CA GLU A 129 -24.34 15.48 -0.55
C GLU A 129 -22.89 15.26 -0.16
N ARG A 130 -22.37 14.01 -0.28
CA ARG A 130 -20.99 13.66 0.04
C ARG A 130 -20.00 14.18 -0.98
N PHE A 131 -20.41 14.27 -2.25
CA PHE A 131 -19.58 14.77 -3.34
C PHE A 131 -20.38 15.70 -4.26
N PRO A 132 -20.56 16.98 -3.90
CA PRO A 132 -21.44 17.94 -4.58
C PRO A 132 -21.04 18.27 -6.03
N HIS A 133 -19.84 17.90 -6.46
CA HIS A 133 -19.38 18.12 -7.83
C HIS A 133 -19.74 16.98 -8.80
N MET A 134 -20.39 15.93 -8.29
CA MET A 134 -20.77 14.77 -9.09
C MET A 134 -22.07 15.06 -9.86
N ARG A 135 -22.08 14.73 -11.15
CA ARG A 135 -23.33 14.66 -11.91
C ARG A 135 -24.10 13.40 -11.54
N THR A 136 -25.37 13.49 -11.31
CA THR A 136 -26.19 12.40 -10.74
C THR A 136 -27.40 12.00 -11.59
N ASP A 137 -27.71 12.74 -12.65
CA ASP A 137 -28.92 12.58 -13.47
C ASP A 137 -28.96 11.26 -14.28
N ASP A 138 -27.83 10.61 -14.44
CA ASP A 138 -27.67 9.33 -15.14
C ASP A 138 -27.30 8.17 -14.22
N LEU A 139 -27.31 8.35 -12.91
CA LEU A 139 -26.93 7.29 -11.96
C LEU A 139 -28.13 6.45 -11.52
N VAL A 140 -27.91 5.13 -11.42
CA VAL A 140 -28.91 4.15 -10.98
C VAL A 140 -28.58 3.55 -9.59
N GLY A 141 -27.35 3.73 -9.09
CA GLY A 141 -26.95 3.23 -7.78
C GLY A 141 -25.63 3.82 -7.29
N ALA A 142 -25.47 3.85 -5.98
CA ALA A 142 -24.27 4.30 -5.30
C ALA A 142 -23.94 3.42 -4.10
N LEU A 143 -22.65 3.07 -3.96
CA LEU A 143 -22.09 2.31 -2.85
C LEU A 143 -21.05 3.17 -2.12
N TYR A 144 -21.20 3.33 -0.82
CA TYR A 144 -20.24 4.01 0.04
C TYR A 144 -19.39 3.02 0.82
N ILE A 145 -18.07 3.23 0.81
CA ILE A 145 -17.09 2.43 1.54
C ILE A 145 -16.42 3.36 2.56
N PRO A 146 -16.90 3.39 3.81
CA PRO A 146 -16.55 4.41 4.79
C PRO A 146 -15.08 4.41 5.23
N ARG A 147 -14.43 3.25 5.19
CA ARG A 147 -13.03 3.09 5.60
C ARG A 147 -12.02 3.13 4.45
N ASP A 148 -12.44 3.45 3.25
CA ASP A 148 -11.51 3.78 2.18
C ASP A 148 -10.80 5.10 2.50
N GLY A 149 -9.52 5.15 2.20
CA GLY A 149 -8.66 6.24 2.64
C GLY A 149 -7.78 6.83 1.56
N GLN A 150 -6.99 7.76 2.01
CA GLN A 150 -5.87 8.31 1.23
C GLN A 150 -4.67 8.52 2.15
N THR A 151 -3.49 8.50 1.57
CA THR A 151 -2.21 8.66 2.28
C THR A 151 -1.22 9.44 1.42
N SER A 152 -0.17 9.97 2.04
CA SER A 152 1.03 10.40 1.30
C SER A 152 1.86 9.16 0.96
N PRO A 153 2.03 8.77 -0.31
CA PRO A 153 2.82 7.59 -0.66
C PRO A 153 4.28 7.67 -0.19
N VAL A 154 4.86 8.87 -0.24
CA VAL A 154 6.22 9.13 0.23
C VAL A 154 6.30 8.92 1.73
N ASP A 155 5.44 9.59 2.50
CA ASP A 155 5.49 9.54 3.97
C ASP A 155 5.17 8.15 4.52
N THR A 156 4.21 7.45 3.90
CA THR A 156 3.90 6.05 4.24
C THR A 156 5.12 5.14 4.00
N THR A 157 5.85 5.34 2.91
CA THR A 157 7.08 4.59 2.63
C THR A 157 8.17 4.93 3.65
N MET A 158 8.31 6.19 4.03
CA MET A 158 9.26 6.61 5.06
C MET A 158 8.90 6.03 6.44
N ALA A 159 7.62 5.95 6.77
CA ALA A 159 7.15 5.31 8.01
C ALA A 159 7.49 3.81 8.04
N LEU A 160 7.21 3.08 6.94
CA LEU A 160 7.61 1.68 6.81
C LEU A 160 9.13 1.49 6.92
N ALA A 161 9.92 2.36 6.26
CA ALA A 161 11.38 2.33 6.34
C ALA A 161 11.88 2.57 7.77
N ARG A 162 11.27 3.53 8.47
CA ARG A 162 11.60 3.84 9.87
C ARG A 162 11.29 2.65 10.78
N GLY A 163 10.13 2.02 10.61
CA GLY A 163 9.75 0.82 11.36
C GLY A 163 10.68 -0.36 11.09
N ALA A 164 11.08 -0.58 9.82
CA ALA A 164 12.05 -1.61 9.47
C ALA A 164 13.43 -1.35 10.11
N LYS A 165 13.94 -0.12 10.01
CA LYS A 165 15.22 0.29 10.62
C LYS A 165 15.21 0.14 12.14
N ALA A 166 14.13 0.53 12.80
CA ALA A 166 14.01 0.39 14.26
C ALA A 166 14.09 -1.07 14.73
N ARG A 167 13.78 -2.03 13.83
CA ARG A 167 13.88 -3.48 14.09
C ARG A 167 15.13 -4.13 13.50
N GLY A 168 16.11 -3.36 13.02
CA GLY A 168 17.42 -3.87 12.61
C GLY A 168 17.68 -3.93 11.11
N ALA A 169 16.72 -3.62 10.23
CA ALA A 169 17.00 -3.53 8.78
C ALA A 169 17.96 -2.38 8.47
N THR A 170 18.86 -2.62 7.53
CA THR A 170 19.75 -1.60 6.97
C THR A 170 19.17 -1.08 5.66
N VAL A 171 19.02 0.22 5.52
CA VAL A 171 18.56 0.87 4.28
C VAL A 171 19.66 1.78 3.77
N ILE A 172 20.14 1.53 2.57
CA ILE A 172 21.26 2.24 1.94
C ILE A 172 20.77 2.86 0.63
N GLU A 173 20.88 4.16 0.55
CA GLU A 173 20.53 4.97 -0.62
C GLU A 173 21.78 5.29 -1.45
N ASN A 174 21.59 5.66 -2.71
CA ASN A 174 22.65 5.99 -3.67
C ASN A 174 23.58 4.80 -3.95
N VAL A 175 23.03 3.58 -3.95
CA VAL A 175 23.74 2.34 -4.27
C VAL A 175 22.93 1.57 -5.31
N ALA A 176 23.42 1.59 -6.55
CA ALA A 176 22.81 0.86 -7.65
C ALA A 176 23.25 -0.61 -7.63
N VAL A 177 22.30 -1.52 -7.70
CA VAL A 177 22.59 -2.92 -8.00
C VAL A 177 22.65 -3.09 -9.51
N THR A 178 23.82 -3.47 -10.01
CA THR A 178 24.11 -3.58 -11.44
C THR A 178 23.98 -5.00 -11.95
N GLN A 179 24.14 -6.01 -11.09
CA GLN A 179 24.09 -7.43 -11.48
C GLN A 179 23.68 -8.33 -10.30
N LEU A 180 22.97 -9.42 -10.62
CA LEU A 180 22.76 -10.54 -9.69
C LEU A 180 23.87 -11.59 -9.88
N LYS A 181 24.54 -11.96 -8.80
CA LYS A 181 25.50 -13.07 -8.81
C LYS A 181 24.76 -14.39 -8.65
N THR A 182 24.99 -15.31 -9.58
CA THR A 182 24.40 -16.66 -9.52
C THR A 182 25.49 -17.72 -9.47
N LYS A 183 25.22 -18.78 -8.72
CA LYS A 183 26.06 -19.98 -8.69
C LYS A 183 25.12 -21.20 -8.59
N ASP A 184 25.33 -22.17 -9.47
CA ASP A 184 24.54 -23.42 -9.51
C ASP A 184 23.01 -23.16 -9.57
N GLY A 185 22.59 -22.16 -10.38
CA GLY A 185 21.20 -21.77 -10.54
C GLY A 185 20.56 -21.02 -9.37
N LYS A 186 21.35 -20.67 -8.32
CA LYS A 186 20.88 -19.92 -7.14
C LYS A 186 21.50 -18.53 -7.11
N ILE A 187 20.74 -17.55 -6.66
CA ILE A 187 21.26 -16.20 -6.36
C ILE A 187 22.10 -16.29 -5.10
N VAL A 188 23.36 -15.84 -5.18
CA VAL A 188 24.32 -15.85 -4.08
C VAL A 188 24.79 -14.45 -3.67
N GLY A 189 24.31 -13.42 -4.35
CA GLY A 189 24.63 -12.03 -4.03
C GLY A 189 24.25 -11.06 -5.13
N VAL A 190 24.61 -9.80 -4.91
CA VAL A 190 24.45 -8.70 -5.86
C VAL A 190 25.79 -8.02 -6.11
N VAL A 191 25.89 -7.27 -7.20
CA VAL A 191 27.01 -6.35 -7.49
C VAL A 191 26.47 -4.92 -7.40
N THR A 192 27.13 -4.08 -6.66
CA THR A 192 26.82 -2.65 -6.50
C THR A 192 27.89 -1.77 -7.11
#